data_b1c3cae0baebf8249486da9e795e8589
#
_entry.id   b1c3cae0baebf8249486da9e795e8589
#
_cell.length_a   1.000
_cell.length_b   1.000
_cell.length_c   1.000
_cell.angle_alpha   90.00
_cell.angle_beta   90.00
_cell.angle_gamma   90.00
#
_symmetry.space_group_name_H-M   'P 1'
#
loop_
_entity.id
_entity.type
_entity.pdbx_description
1 polymer ?
#
loop_
_entity_poly.entity_id
_entity_poly.type
_entity_poly.pdbx_seq_one_letter_code
_entity_poly.pdbx_strand_id
1 'polypeptide(L)'
;LPLYKKGNTKFQPIYLDDLTSFISKIIDSDDSNFLNKSIDAVGPNIYSFKEILEMIFEIVKKKKRFIYIPDFFASLQGRLMGALPNPPFTYDQFLSLSHDSISPGADKFIKASLGRELSSMKLVASNYLKKFIDKV
;
A
#
# COMPACT_ATOMS: atom_id res chain seq x y z
N LEU A 1 -4.00 -13.68 12.12
CA LEU A 1 -4.50 -12.70 11.16
C LEU A 1 -4.86 -13.44 9.86
N PRO A 2 -6.07 -13.29 9.31
CA PRO A 2 -6.44 -13.93 8.05
C PRO A 2 -5.67 -13.30 6.88
N LEU A 3 -5.17 -14.16 5.97
CA LEU A 3 -4.53 -13.75 4.72
C LEU A 3 -5.25 -14.39 3.53
N TYR A 4 -5.76 -13.53 2.66
CA TYR A 4 -6.34 -13.92 1.38
C TYR A 4 -5.23 -14.08 0.34
N LYS A 5 -5.39 -15.00 -0.63
CA LYS A 5 -4.37 -15.31 -1.65
C LYS A 5 -2.96 -15.50 -1.07
N LYS A 6 -2.88 -16.02 0.16
CA LYS A 6 -1.61 -16.16 0.91
C LYS A 6 -0.88 -14.82 1.13
N GLY A 7 -1.54 -13.68 0.90
CA GLY A 7 -0.94 -12.35 0.99
C GLY A 7 0.02 -12.02 -0.15
N ASN A 8 -0.08 -12.67 -1.30
CA ASN A 8 0.84 -12.49 -2.43
C ASN A 8 0.54 -11.26 -3.30
N THR A 9 -0.64 -10.64 -3.13
CA THR A 9 -1.01 -9.42 -3.86
C THR A 9 0.01 -8.32 -3.61
N LYS A 10 0.48 -7.69 -4.68
CA LYS A 10 1.58 -6.73 -4.65
C LYS A 10 1.06 -5.29 -4.64
N PHE A 11 1.75 -4.46 -3.89
CA PHE A 11 1.51 -3.03 -3.76
C PHE A 11 2.81 -2.26 -3.92
N GLN A 12 2.71 -1.05 -4.43
CA GLN A 12 3.83 -0.13 -4.58
C GLN A 12 3.50 1.20 -3.89
N PRO A 13 3.46 1.22 -2.53
CA PRO A 13 2.98 2.37 -1.78
C PRO A 13 3.92 3.56 -1.89
N ILE A 14 3.35 4.74 -2.15
CA ILE A 14 4.06 6.02 -2.14
C ILE A 14 3.85 6.72 -0.78
N TYR A 15 4.88 7.39 -0.29
CA TYR A 15 4.76 8.23 0.90
C TYR A 15 3.99 9.51 0.60
N LEU A 16 3.10 9.92 1.51
CA LEU A 16 2.21 11.05 1.30
C LEU A 16 2.96 12.36 0.99
N ASP A 17 4.06 12.64 1.70
CA ASP A 17 4.84 13.86 1.47
C ASP A 17 5.57 13.84 0.12
N ASP A 18 5.97 12.66 -0.39
CA ASP A 18 6.51 12.54 -1.73
C ASP A 18 5.43 12.78 -2.78
N LEU A 19 4.22 12.23 -2.57
CA LEU A 19 3.09 12.45 -3.45
C LEU A 19 2.66 13.90 -3.49
N THR A 20 2.50 14.55 -2.34
CA THR A 20 2.11 15.97 -2.26
C THR A 20 3.17 16.89 -2.87
N SER A 21 4.46 16.61 -2.63
CA SER A 21 5.56 17.34 -3.26
C SER A 21 5.53 17.21 -4.79
N PHE A 22 5.23 16.00 -5.28
CA PHE A 22 5.11 15.74 -6.71
C PHE A 22 3.90 16.49 -7.33
N ILE A 23 2.74 16.47 -6.66
CA ILE A 23 1.54 17.21 -7.09
C ILE A 23 1.82 18.72 -7.12
N SER A 24 2.42 19.29 -6.07
CA SER A 24 2.81 20.70 -6.06
C SER A 24 3.74 21.04 -7.23
N LYS A 25 4.72 20.16 -7.49
CA LYS A 25 5.64 20.34 -8.62
C LYS A 25 4.91 20.38 -9.97
N ILE A 26 3.88 19.56 -10.15
CA ILE A 26 3.06 19.56 -11.37
C ILE A 26 2.28 20.86 -11.48
N ILE A 27 1.66 21.33 -10.39
CA ILE A 27 0.84 22.55 -10.37
C ILE A 27 1.69 23.80 -10.64
N ASP A 28 2.88 23.85 -10.06
CA ASP A 28 3.79 25.01 -10.17
C ASP A 28 4.61 25.01 -11.46
N SER A 29 4.46 23.99 -12.28
CA SER A 29 5.27 23.78 -13.49
C SER A 29 4.48 24.10 -14.75
N ASP A 30 5.06 24.92 -15.63
CA ASP A 30 4.59 25.09 -17.01
C ASP A 30 5.14 23.98 -17.96
N ASP A 31 5.70 22.92 -17.38
CA ASP A 31 6.36 21.85 -18.15
C ASP A 31 5.32 21.01 -18.91
N SER A 32 5.40 21.03 -20.24
CA SER A 32 4.58 20.23 -21.14
C SER A 32 4.70 18.70 -20.88
N ASN A 33 5.72 18.27 -20.15
CA ASN A 33 5.88 16.87 -19.75
C ASN A 33 4.78 16.36 -18.85
N PHE A 34 4.04 17.23 -18.16
CA PHE A 34 2.90 16.86 -17.32
C PHE A 34 1.55 17.00 -18.02
N LEU A 35 1.47 17.75 -19.12
CA LEU A 35 0.21 18.03 -19.79
C LEU A 35 -0.34 16.80 -20.53
N ASN A 36 -1.63 16.56 -20.36
CA ASN A 36 -2.38 15.48 -21.05
C ASN A 36 -1.77 14.07 -20.87
N LYS A 37 -1.14 13.82 -19.74
CA LYS A 37 -0.57 12.50 -19.41
C LYS A 37 -1.24 11.91 -18.17
N SER A 38 -1.44 10.61 -18.20
CA SER A 38 -1.73 9.83 -16.99
C SER A 38 -0.40 9.39 -16.39
N ILE A 39 -0.19 9.65 -15.11
CA ILE A 39 1.03 9.33 -14.39
C ILE A 39 0.68 8.45 -13.20
N ASP A 40 1.25 7.27 -13.15
CA ASP A 40 1.10 6.37 -12.02
C ASP A 40 1.98 6.84 -10.87
N ALA A 41 1.34 7.34 -9.82
CA ALA A 41 2.04 7.80 -8.62
C ALA A 41 2.34 6.61 -7.69
N VAL A 42 3.56 6.09 -7.77
CA VAL A 42 4.02 4.93 -7.02
C VAL A 42 5.31 5.20 -6.24
N GLY A 43 5.51 4.44 -5.17
CA GLY A 43 6.72 4.52 -4.36
C GLY A 43 7.91 3.72 -4.92
N PRO A 44 9.05 3.75 -4.23
CA PRO A 44 10.31 3.19 -4.73
C PRO A 44 10.38 1.66 -4.64
N ASN A 45 9.51 1.03 -3.86
CA ASN A 45 9.59 -0.41 -3.58
C ASN A 45 8.24 -1.10 -3.77
N ILE A 46 8.30 -2.32 -4.27
CA ILE A 46 7.15 -3.21 -4.41
C ILE A 46 7.18 -4.22 -3.25
N TYR A 47 6.05 -4.38 -2.58
CA TYR A 47 5.87 -5.34 -1.48
C TYR A 47 4.62 -6.19 -1.71
N SER A 48 4.66 -7.44 -1.31
CA SER A 48 3.44 -8.22 -1.13
C SER A 48 2.69 -7.76 0.12
N PHE A 49 1.40 -8.00 0.18
CA PHE A 49 0.60 -7.67 1.36
C PHE A 49 1.14 -8.35 2.63
N LYS A 50 1.62 -9.59 2.47
CA LYS A 50 2.26 -10.33 3.56
C LYS A 50 3.53 -9.63 4.06
N GLU A 51 4.42 -9.20 3.16
CA GLU A 51 5.65 -8.48 3.53
C GLU A 51 5.35 -7.16 4.25
N ILE A 52 4.32 -6.43 3.83
CA ILE A 52 3.86 -5.21 4.52
C ILE A 52 3.46 -5.54 5.96
N LEU A 53 2.67 -6.59 6.17
CA LEU A 53 2.23 -6.99 7.51
C LEU A 53 3.40 -7.49 8.36
N GLU A 54 4.30 -8.28 7.80
CA GLU A 54 5.49 -8.78 8.50
C GLU A 54 6.38 -7.61 8.95
N MET A 55 6.61 -6.63 8.07
CA MET A 55 7.35 -5.40 8.39
C MET A 55 6.70 -4.63 9.54
N ILE A 56 5.37 -4.46 9.52
CA ILE A 56 4.65 -3.78 10.59
C ILE A 56 4.83 -4.53 11.92
N PHE A 57 4.66 -5.86 11.92
CA PHE A 57 4.81 -6.67 13.14
C PHE A 57 6.24 -6.67 13.67
N GLU A 58 7.23 -6.67 12.78
CA GLU A 58 8.63 -6.52 13.16
C GLU A 58 8.89 -5.17 13.86
N ILE A 59 8.39 -4.07 13.28
CA ILE A 59 8.56 -2.73 13.85
C ILE A 59 7.89 -2.62 15.23
N VAL A 60 6.66 -3.12 15.37
CA VAL A 60 5.94 -3.06 16.66
C VAL A 60 6.33 -4.19 17.63
N LYS A 61 7.32 -5.01 17.27
CA LYS A 61 7.84 -6.12 18.09
C LYS A 61 6.77 -7.13 18.53
N LYS A 62 5.74 -7.34 17.69
CA LYS A 62 4.66 -8.29 17.97
C LYS A 62 4.73 -9.48 17.03
N LYS A 63 4.61 -10.69 17.60
CA LYS A 63 4.48 -11.91 16.81
C LYS A 63 3.02 -12.20 16.52
N LYS A 64 2.65 -12.38 15.25
CA LYS A 64 1.31 -12.82 14.82
C LYS A 64 1.44 -14.04 13.93
N ARG A 65 0.48 -14.97 14.07
CA ARG A 65 0.35 -16.09 13.14
C ARG A 65 -0.62 -15.70 12.03
N PHE A 66 -0.23 -16.00 10.80
CA PHE A 66 -1.09 -15.84 9.63
C PHE A 66 -1.88 -17.13 9.41
N ILE A 67 -3.16 -16.97 9.10
CA ILE A 67 -4.07 -18.07 8.74
C ILE A 67 -4.47 -17.81 7.29
N TYR A 68 -4.13 -18.73 6.41
CA TYR A 68 -4.48 -18.63 5.01
C TYR A 68 -5.93 -19.04 4.79
N ILE A 69 -6.71 -18.16 4.17
CA ILE A 69 -8.11 -18.42 3.83
C ILE A 69 -8.17 -18.71 2.34
N PRO A 70 -8.68 -19.89 1.92
CA PRO A 70 -8.91 -20.20 0.52
C PRO A 70 -9.87 -19.20 -0.12
N ASP A 71 -9.63 -18.86 -1.39
CA ASP A 71 -10.37 -17.82 -2.13
C ASP A 71 -11.88 -18.06 -2.17
N PHE A 72 -12.30 -19.34 -2.22
CA PHE A 72 -13.71 -19.70 -2.17
C PHE A 72 -14.39 -19.22 -0.88
N PHE A 73 -13.77 -19.45 0.27
CA PHE A 73 -14.32 -18.98 1.56
C PHE A 73 -14.26 -17.46 1.69
N ALA A 74 -13.23 -16.83 1.14
CA ALA A 74 -13.08 -15.38 1.15
C ALA A 74 -14.19 -14.68 0.36
N SER A 75 -14.50 -15.17 -0.84
CA SER A 75 -15.57 -14.62 -1.68
C SER A 75 -16.95 -14.84 -1.08
N LEU A 76 -17.22 -16.02 -0.51
CA LEU A 76 -18.48 -16.35 0.15
C LEU A 76 -18.66 -15.49 1.41
N GLN A 77 -17.62 -15.37 2.23
CA GLN A 77 -17.65 -14.54 3.44
C GLN A 77 -17.89 -13.07 3.09
N GLY A 78 -17.21 -12.51 2.07
CA GLY A 78 -17.39 -11.13 1.66
C GLY A 78 -18.82 -10.83 1.20
N ARG A 79 -19.48 -11.77 0.50
CA ARG A 79 -20.88 -11.64 0.06
C ARG A 79 -21.86 -11.73 1.23
N LEU A 80 -21.67 -12.69 2.12
CA LEU A 80 -22.55 -12.90 3.29
C LEU A 80 -22.40 -11.76 4.31
N MET A 81 -21.17 -11.31 4.57
CA MET A 81 -20.92 -10.22 5.51
C MET A 81 -21.32 -8.86 4.97
N GLY A 82 -21.40 -8.66 3.65
CA GLY A 82 -21.91 -7.43 3.04
C GLY A 82 -23.35 -7.09 3.42
N ALA A 83 -24.12 -8.05 3.94
CA ALA A 83 -25.48 -7.84 4.46
C ALA A 83 -25.51 -7.36 5.92
N LEU A 84 -24.36 -7.31 6.62
CA LEU A 84 -24.28 -6.86 8.01
C LEU A 84 -24.08 -5.34 8.09
N PRO A 85 -24.70 -4.64 9.05
CA PRO A 85 -24.33 -3.27 9.36
C PRO A 85 -22.90 -3.25 9.92
N ASN A 86 -21.96 -2.58 9.28
CA ASN A 86 -20.53 -2.52 9.59
C ASN A 86 -19.77 -3.85 9.42
N PRO A 87 -19.70 -4.39 8.20
CA PRO A 87 -19.02 -5.64 7.97
C PRO A 87 -17.49 -5.47 8.22
N PRO A 88 -16.86 -6.40 8.94
CA PRO A 88 -15.41 -6.35 9.20
C PRO A 88 -14.58 -6.59 7.94
N PHE A 89 -15.17 -7.11 6.88
CA PHE A 89 -14.58 -7.39 5.59
C PHE A 89 -15.67 -7.42 4.50
N THR A 90 -15.46 -6.64 3.43
CA THR A 90 -16.41 -6.53 2.32
C THR A 90 -15.91 -7.27 1.07
N TYR A 91 -16.84 -7.53 0.15
CA TYR A 91 -16.50 -8.12 -1.16
C TYR A 91 -15.58 -7.20 -1.98
N ASP A 92 -15.75 -5.89 -1.89
CA ASP A 92 -14.89 -4.91 -2.57
C ASP A 92 -13.46 -4.93 -2.03
N GLN A 93 -13.29 -5.11 -0.73
CA GLN A 93 -11.98 -5.32 -0.13
C GLN A 93 -11.33 -6.63 -0.61
N PHE A 94 -12.12 -7.69 -0.77
CA PHE A 94 -11.64 -8.93 -1.38
C PHE A 94 -11.18 -8.71 -2.83
N LEU A 95 -11.96 -8.00 -3.64
CA LEU A 95 -11.59 -7.67 -5.01
C LEU A 95 -10.31 -6.83 -5.07
N SER A 96 -10.19 -5.83 -4.22
CA SER A 96 -8.98 -4.98 -4.12
C SER A 96 -7.73 -5.78 -3.77
N LEU A 97 -7.86 -6.78 -2.89
CA LEU A 97 -6.78 -7.71 -2.56
C LEU A 97 -6.56 -8.81 -3.62
N SER A 98 -7.36 -8.83 -4.67
CA SER A 98 -7.26 -9.84 -5.73
C SER A 98 -6.40 -9.42 -6.90
N HIS A 99 -6.05 -8.16 -7.02
CA HIS A 99 -5.26 -7.60 -8.11
C HIS A 99 -4.05 -6.85 -7.57
N ASP A 100 -2.92 -6.99 -8.27
CA ASP A 100 -1.72 -6.23 -7.96
C ASP A 100 -1.94 -4.75 -8.27
N SER A 101 -1.46 -3.88 -7.39
CA SER A 101 -1.48 -2.42 -7.54
C SER A 101 -0.04 -1.91 -7.63
N ILE A 102 0.56 -2.10 -8.79
CA ILE A 102 1.96 -1.78 -9.05
C ILE A 102 2.12 -1.17 -10.45
N SER A 103 3.12 -0.31 -10.60
CA SER A 103 3.57 0.24 -11.89
C SER A 103 5.10 0.28 -11.90
N PRO A 104 5.75 -0.85 -12.26
CA PRO A 104 7.20 -0.97 -12.18
C PRO A 104 7.91 0.07 -13.05
N GLY A 105 8.81 0.84 -12.44
CA GLY A 105 9.59 1.87 -13.12
C GLY A 105 8.95 3.26 -13.18
N ALA A 106 7.66 3.42 -12.84
CA ALA A 106 6.99 4.72 -12.79
C ALA A 106 7.56 5.64 -11.67
N ASP A 107 8.10 5.05 -10.60
CA ASP A 107 8.82 5.76 -9.55
C ASP A 107 10.00 6.60 -10.07
N LYS A 108 10.67 6.16 -11.16
CA LYS A 108 11.81 6.86 -11.75
C LYS A 108 11.42 8.25 -12.26
N PHE A 109 10.23 8.38 -12.84
CA PHE A 109 9.73 9.65 -13.33
C PHE A 109 9.50 10.63 -12.16
N ILE A 110 8.90 10.16 -11.08
CA ILE A 110 8.65 10.97 -9.88
C ILE A 110 9.97 11.39 -9.23
N LYS A 111 10.93 10.47 -9.09
CA LYS A 111 12.28 10.77 -8.58
C LYS A 111 12.98 11.83 -9.40
N ALA A 112 12.96 11.69 -10.72
CA ALA A 112 13.56 12.67 -11.64
C ALA A 112 12.89 14.05 -11.51
N SER A 113 11.56 14.08 -11.43
CA SER A 113 10.80 15.32 -11.27
C SER A 113 11.10 16.04 -9.95
N LEU A 114 11.23 15.27 -8.85
CA LEU A 114 11.53 15.83 -7.52
C LEU A 114 13.03 16.11 -7.31
N GLY A 115 13.92 15.55 -8.12
CA GLY A 115 15.37 15.69 -7.96
C GLY A 115 15.92 15.01 -6.70
N ARG A 116 15.18 14.06 -6.12
CA ARG A 116 15.57 13.34 -4.91
C ARG A 116 15.03 11.91 -4.89
N GLU A 117 15.60 11.08 -4.02
CA GLU A 117 15.08 9.75 -3.76
C GLU A 117 13.72 9.81 -3.06
N LEU A 118 12.85 8.83 -3.38
CA LEU A 118 11.57 8.67 -2.71
C LEU A 118 11.74 7.93 -1.39
N SER A 119 10.89 8.26 -0.43
CA SER A 119 10.91 7.67 0.91
C SER A 119 10.46 6.20 0.86
N SER A 120 11.26 5.31 1.42
CA SER A 120 10.87 3.90 1.53
C SER A 120 9.81 3.70 2.61
N MET A 121 8.87 2.79 2.37
CA MET A 121 7.84 2.43 3.34
C MET A 121 8.45 1.99 4.68
N LYS A 122 9.54 1.21 4.67
CA LYS A 122 10.19 0.73 5.89
C LYS A 122 10.69 1.88 6.76
N LEU A 123 11.30 2.90 6.16
CA LEU A 123 11.80 4.07 6.88
C LEU A 123 10.66 4.86 7.51
N VAL A 124 9.63 5.18 6.72
CA VAL A 124 8.46 5.94 7.17
C VAL A 124 7.69 5.19 8.24
N ALA A 125 7.39 3.91 8.02
CA ALA A 125 6.69 3.08 8.98
C ALA A 125 7.45 2.95 10.29
N SER A 126 8.77 2.79 10.26
CA SER A 126 9.60 2.73 11.47
C SER A 126 9.49 4.00 12.31
N ASN A 127 9.49 5.17 11.68
CA ASN A 127 9.37 6.44 12.38
C ASN A 127 7.95 6.67 12.91
N TYR A 128 6.94 6.35 12.10
CA TYR A 128 5.55 6.56 12.47
C TYR A 128 5.08 5.61 13.57
N LEU A 129 5.47 4.34 13.53
CA LEU A 129 5.00 3.29 14.44
C LEU A 129 5.75 3.25 15.76
N LYS A 130 6.91 3.89 15.89
CA LYS A 130 7.65 3.98 17.18
C LYS A 130 6.75 4.44 18.33
N LYS A 131 5.88 5.42 18.11
CA LYS A 131 4.94 5.95 19.12
C LYS A 131 3.92 4.93 19.65
N PHE A 132 3.76 3.79 18.98
CA PHE A 132 2.83 2.73 19.40
C PHE A 132 3.54 1.57 20.11
N ILE A 133 4.89 1.54 20.12
CA ILE A 133 5.66 0.49 20.81
C ILE A 133 5.52 0.65 22.32
N ASP A 134 5.52 1.89 22.82
CA ASP A 134 5.52 2.23 24.24
C ASP A 134 4.11 2.30 24.86
N LYS A 135 3.06 2.14 24.07
CA LYS A 135 1.66 2.27 24.50
C LYS A 135 0.92 0.95 24.66
N VAL A 136 1.63 -0.19 24.58
CA VAL A 136 0.98 -1.52 24.64
C VAL A 136 1.66 -2.44 25.63
#